data_8be1551207460dbf6d5f8fc913c321a2
#
_entry.id   8be1551207460dbf6d5f8fc913c321a2
#
_cell.length_a   1.000
_cell.length_b   1.000
_cell.length_c   1.000
_cell.angle_alpha   90.00
_cell.angle_beta   90.00
_cell.angle_gamma   90.00
#
_symmetry.space_group_name_H-M   'P 1'
#
loop_
_entity.id
_entity.type
_entity.pdbx_description
1 polymer ?
#
loop_
_entity_poly.entity_id
_entity_poly.type
_entity_poly.pdbx_seq_one_letter_code
_entity_poly.pdbx_strand_id
1 'polypeptide(L)'
;MLSDTVQGNDYYDKFNFFSGNDLQLTQGLVNYVDLQTAKDMNLTYVDGNNFVMRVDTTKEQPQGRPSVRIESKKTYGDSVIVLQVSHVPTGCAVWPAFWTVTRNQQAWPAGGEIDIIENVNDQYQYNQGSVHVQVCGK
;
A
#
# COMPACT_ATOMS: atom_id res chain seq x y z
N MET A 1 -6.88 -25.04 3.64
CA MET A 1 -5.42 -25.18 3.85
C MET A 1 -4.80 -23.81 3.73
N LEU A 2 -3.94 -23.39 4.68
CA LEU A 2 -3.18 -22.14 4.57
C LEU A 2 -2.21 -22.25 3.40
N SER A 3 -2.28 -21.35 2.42
CA SER A 3 -1.43 -21.43 1.22
C SER A 3 -0.17 -20.58 1.33
N ASP A 4 -0.26 -19.46 2.02
CA ASP A 4 0.85 -18.54 2.24
C ASP A 4 0.77 -17.90 3.62
N THR A 5 1.94 -17.69 4.21
CA THR A 5 2.14 -16.80 5.34
C THR A 5 3.27 -15.83 5.00
N VAL A 6 3.09 -14.57 5.33
CA VAL A 6 4.08 -13.52 5.10
C VAL A 6 4.27 -12.76 6.39
N GLN A 7 5.49 -12.72 6.91
CA GLN A 7 5.83 -12.02 8.14
C GLN A 7 7.30 -11.55 8.12
N GLY A 8 7.59 -10.50 8.84
CA GLY A 8 8.95 -9.99 9.00
C GLY A 8 9.71 -9.83 7.68
N ASN A 9 10.85 -10.51 7.54
CA ASN A 9 11.69 -10.41 6.34
C ASN A 9 11.07 -10.99 5.06
N ASP A 10 10.03 -11.83 5.18
CA ASP A 10 9.35 -12.39 4.01
C ASP A 10 8.84 -11.29 3.07
N TYR A 11 8.49 -10.13 3.60
CA TYR A 11 8.02 -8.99 2.80
C TYR A 11 9.07 -8.50 1.81
N TYR A 12 10.36 -8.52 2.16
CA TYR A 12 11.43 -8.14 1.25
C TYR A 12 11.61 -9.13 0.10
N ASP A 13 11.35 -10.40 0.37
CA ASP A 13 11.49 -11.46 -0.62
C ASP A 13 10.26 -11.63 -1.50
N LYS A 14 9.06 -11.48 -0.92
CA LYS A 14 7.79 -11.80 -1.58
C LYS A 14 7.08 -10.59 -2.21
N PHE A 15 7.57 -9.37 -1.95
CA PHE A 15 7.00 -8.15 -2.52
C PHE A 15 8.01 -7.37 -3.34
N ASN A 16 7.51 -6.64 -4.33
CA ASN A 16 8.22 -5.61 -5.05
C ASN A 16 7.97 -4.27 -4.37
N PHE A 17 8.99 -3.42 -4.31
CA PHE A 17 8.87 -2.03 -3.89
C PHE A 17 8.67 -1.19 -5.15
N PHE A 18 7.56 -0.50 -5.23
CA PHE A 18 7.28 0.43 -6.32
C PHE A 18 8.10 1.72 -6.12
N SER A 19 8.61 2.30 -7.21
CA SER A 19 9.35 3.56 -7.19
C SER A 19 8.79 4.50 -8.26
N GLY A 20 8.51 5.73 -7.87
CA GLY A 20 7.96 6.76 -8.76
C GLY A 20 6.86 7.59 -8.09
N ASN A 21 6.30 8.53 -8.83
CA ASN A 21 5.14 9.30 -8.38
C ASN A 21 3.84 8.64 -8.85
N ASP A 22 2.73 9.10 -8.30
CA ASP A 22 1.40 8.53 -8.54
C ASP A 22 0.40 9.59 -9.05
N LEU A 23 0.91 10.64 -9.64
CA LEU A 23 0.09 11.77 -10.08
C LEU A 23 -0.99 11.40 -11.11
N GLN A 24 -0.78 10.32 -11.87
CA GLN A 24 -1.74 9.89 -12.90
C GLN A 24 -2.85 8.98 -12.37
N LEU A 25 -2.61 8.28 -11.26
CA LEU A 25 -3.59 7.35 -10.68
C LEU A 25 -4.39 8.01 -9.56
N THR A 26 -3.72 8.39 -8.47
CA THR A 26 -4.40 8.91 -7.29
C THR A 26 -4.39 10.43 -7.21
N GLN A 27 -3.57 11.10 -8.02
CA GLN A 27 -3.27 12.53 -7.92
C GLN A 27 -2.69 12.95 -6.56
N GLY A 28 -2.26 11.98 -5.76
CA GLY A 28 -1.60 12.21 -4.49
C GLY A 28 -0.23 12.84 -4.67
N LEU A 29 0.10 13.80 -3.83
CA LEU A 29 1.44 14.40 -3.79
C LEU A 29 2.39 13.46 -3.03
N VAL A 30 2.74 12.35 -3.66
CA VAL A 30 3.54 11.26 -3.12
C VAL A 30 4.74 10.97 -4.01
N ASN A 31 5.86 10.56 -3.41
CA ASN A 31 7.02 10.02 -4.10
C ASN A 31 7.35 8.65 -3.51
N TYR A 32 6.94 7.59 -4.20
CA TYR A 32 7.28 6.24 -3.79
C TYR A 32 8.77 5.98 -4.00
N VAL A 33 9.43 5.42 -3.00
CA VAL A 33 10.86 5.17 -3.01
C VAL A 33 11.16 3.67 -3.09
N ASP A 34 12.28 3.33 -3.72
CA ASP A 34 12.73 1.94 -3.81
C ASP A 34 13.12 1.37 -2.43
N LEU A 35 13.34 0.05 -2.39
CA LEU A 35 13.67 -0.66 -1.16
C LEU A 35 14.92 -0.10 -0.46
N GLN A 36 15.97 0.22 -1.22
CA GLN A 36 17.20 0.70 -0.61
C GLN A 36 16.99 2.06 0.04
N THR A 37 16.38 2.98 -0.69
CA THR A 37 16.03 4.31 -0.19
C THR A 37 15.07 4.22 1.02
N ALA A 38 14.07 3.34 0.96
CA ALA A 38 13.14 3.14 2.07
C ALA A 38 13.86 2.67 3.35
N LYS A 39 14.85 1.79 3.22
CA LYS A 39 15.69 1.35 4.35
C LYS A 39 16.58 2.47 4.87
N ASP A 40 17.27 3.18 3.99
CA ASP A 40 18.19 4.25 4.35
C ASP A 40 17.47 5.41 5.07
N MET A 41 16.23 5.68 4.68
CA MET A 41 15.34 6.66 5.32
C MET A 41 14.59 6.10 6.53
N ASN A 42 14.80 4.85 6.89
CA ASN A 42 14.08 4.15 7.95
C ASN A 42 12.55 4.17 7.78
N LEU A 43 12.08 4.16 6.54
CA LEU A 43 10.66 4.06 6.20
C LEU A 43 10.16 2.62 6.22
N THR A 44 11.08 1.64 6.18
CA THR A 44 10.76 0.23 6.36
C THR A 44 11.85 -0.50 7.12
N TYR A 45 11.44 -1.37 8.01
CA TYR A 45 12.32 -2.26 8.78
C TYR A 45 11.53 -3.46 9.32
N VAL A 46 12.23 -4.41 9.92
CA VAL A 46 11.64 -5.56 10.58
C VAL A 46 11.92 -5.48 12.08
N ASP A 47 10.89 -5.67 12.89
CA ASP A 47 10.97 -5.77 14.34
C ASP A 47 10.35 -7.10 14.80
N GLY A 48 11.19 -8.05 15.12
CA GLY A 48 10.77 -9.43 15.37
C GLY A 48 10.10 -10.04 14.14
N ASN A 49 8.83 -10.42 14.26
CA ASN A 49 8.02 -10.91 13.16
C ASN A 49 7.21 -9.81 12.46
N ASN A 50 7.29 -8.59 12.93
CA ASN A 50 6.55 -7.48 12.35
C ASN A 50 7.35 -6.85 11.20
N PHE A 51 6.69 -6.68 10.07
CA PHE A 51 7.16 -5.81 9.01
C PHE A 51 6.58 -4.41 9.23
N VAL A 52 7.42 -3.40 9.23
CA VAL A 52 7.03 -2.03 9.51
C VAL A 52 7.17 -1.18 8.26
N MET A 53 6.11 -0.44 7.93
CA MET A 53 6.11 0.66 6.98
C MET A 53 5.78 1.94 7.73
N ARG A 54 6.56 3.01 7.51
CA ARG A 54 6.42 4.27 8.25
C ARG A 54 6.12 5.42 7.31
N VAL A 55 5.44 6.41 7.86
CA VAL A 55 5.31 7.73 7.25
C VAL A 55 6.63 8.50 7.44
N ASP A 56 7.11 9.16 6.39
CA ASP A 56 8.21 10.11 6.51
C ASP A 56 7.78 11.31 7.35
N THR A 57 8.62 11.66 8.34
CA THR A 57 8.35 12.73 9.31
C THR A 57 9.15 14.00 9.05
N THR A 58 9.88 14.08 7.94
CA THR A 58 10.55 15.32 7.56
C THR A 58 9.53 16.44 7.35
N LYS A 59 9.94 17.69 7.55
CA LYS A 59 9.00 18.80 7.48
C LYS A 59 8.34 18.92 6.11
N GLU A 60 8.58 19.90 5.34
CA GLU A 60 7.91 20.13 4.06
C GLU A 60 8.51 19.27 2.94
N GLN A 61 7.63 18.69 2.10
CA GLN A 61 8.00 17.91 0.94
C GLN A 61 7.21 18.39 -0.29
N PRO A 62 7.61 19.53 -0.89
CA PRO A 62 6.82 20.17 -1.96
C PRO A 62 6.77 19.35 -3.26
N GLN A 63 7.63 18.36 -3.42
CA GLN A 63 7.67 17.47 -4.60
C GLN A 63 7.04 16.09 -4.35
N GLY A 64 6.38 15.92 -3.22
CA GLY A 64 5.80 14.64 -2.79
C GLY A 64 6.59 14.01 -1.66
N ARG A 65 5.85 13.52 -0.65
CA ARG A 65 6.44 12.89 0.52
C ARG A 65 6.98 11.51 0.18
N PRO A 66 8.24 11.18 0.55
CA PRO A 66 8.75 9.83 0.43
C PRO A 66 7.83 8.82 1.13
N SER A 67 7.41 7.82 0.40
CA SER A 67 6.43 6.84 0.85
C SER A 67 6.79 5.44 0.38
N VAL A 68 6.22 4.42 1.03
CA VAL A 68 6.44 3.02 0.69
C VAL A 68 5.16 2.45 0.10
N ARG A 69 5.26 1.87 -1.11
CA ARG A 69 4.23 1.04 -1.73
C ARG A 69 4.83 -0.30 -2.09
N ILE A 70 4.21 -1.37 -1.65
CA ILE A 70 4.64 -2.73 -1.94
C ILE A 70 3.54 -3.50 -2.66
N GLU A 71 3.95 -4.38 -3.57
CA GLU A 71 3.06 -5.23 -4.34
C GLU A 71 3.55 -6.67 -4.27
N SER A 72 2.64 -7.63 -4.02
CA SER A 72 3.02 -9.04 -3.98
C SER A 72 3.53 -9.51 -5.35
N LYS A 73 4.65 -10.25 -5.34
CA LYS A 73 5.17 -10.91 -6.55
C LYS A 73 4.22 -11.99 -7.05
N LYS A 74 3.56 -12.67 -6.11
CA LYS A 74 2.54 -13.68 -6.39
C LYS A 74 1.18 -13.01 -6.60
N THR A 75 0.41 -13.53 -7.54
CA THR A 75 -1.01 -13.19 -7.70
C THR A 75 -1.88 -14.23 -7.04
N TYR A 76 -3.02 -13.79 -6.54
CA TYR A 76 -4.01 -14.61 -5.87
C TYR A 76 -5.31 -14.57 -6.66
N GLY A 77 -5.92 -15.74 -6.88
CA GLY A 77 -7.27 -15.88 -7.39
C GLY A 77 -8.27 -15.91 -6.23
N ASP A 78 -9.31 -16.74 -6.35
CA ASP A 78 -10.32 -16.93 -5.31
C ASP A 78 -9.65 -17.35 -4.00
N SER A 79 -9.69 -16.50 -3.00
CA SER A 79 -8.93 -16.69 -1.76
C SER A 79 -9.52 -15.90 -0.61
N VAL A 80 -9.16 -16.30 0.60
CA VAL A 80 -9.34 -15.49 1.81
C VAL A 80 -8.01 -14.88 2.18
N ILE A 81 -7.97 -13.56 2.26
CA ILE A 81 -6.79 -12.79 2.65
C ILE A 81 -7.02 -12.28 4.06
N VAL A 82 -6.08 -12.54 4.96
CA VAL A 82 -6.12 -12.08 6.34
C VAL A 82 -4.91 -11.19 6.58
N LEU A 83 -5.17 -9.95 6.96
CA LEU A 83 -4.15 -9.02 7.44
C LEU A 83 -4.24 -8.92 8.96
N GLN A 84 -3.12 -9.15 9.63
CA GLN A 84 -2.95 -8.79 11.03
C GLN A 84 -2.08 -7.54 11.10
N VAL A 85 -2.66 -6.46 11.59
CA VAL A 85 -1.99 -5.17 11.73
C VAL A 85 -2.11 -4.68 13.16
N SER A 86 -1.03 -4.19 13.74
CA SER A 86 -1.00 -3.66 15.10
C SER A 86 -1.24 -2.14 15.17
N HIS A 87 -0.96 -1.45 14.07
CA HIS A 87 -1.09 0.00 13.97
C HIS A 87 -1.27 0.42 12.53
N VAL A 88 -2.22 1.32 12.28
CA VAL A 88 -2.42 2.02 11.01
C VAL A 88 -2.11 3.49 11.25
N PRO A 89 -1.22 4.13 10.48
CA PRO A 89 -0.84 5.52 10.73
C PRO A 89 -1.99 6.48 10.46
N THR A 90 -2.05 7.55 11.25
CA THR A 90 -2.97 8.67 11.05
C THR A 90 -2.19 9.98 11.06
N GLY A 91 -2.77 11.04 10.56
CA GLY A 91 -2.17 12.37 10.54
C GLY A 91 -2.53 13.15 9.29
N CYS A 92 -2.32 14.44 9.32
CA CYS A 92 -2.59 15.31 8.18
C CYS A 92 -1.82 14.83 6.93
N ALA A 93 -2.52 14.64 5.82
CA ALA A 93 -2.00 14.14 4.55
C ALA A 93 -1.41 12.71 4.62
N VAL A 94 -1.79 11.91 5.61
CA VAL A 94 -1.47 10.47 5.68
C VAL A 94 -2.60 9.68 5.03
N TRP A 95 -2.24 8.75 4.16
CA TRP A 95 -3.19 7.90 3.44
C TRP A 95 -2.68 6.44 3.42
N PRO A 96 -2.95 5.67 4.48
CA PRO A 96 -2.66 4.24 4.51
C PRO A 96 -3.70 3.46 3.72
N ALA A 97 -3.25 2.41 3.01
CA ALA A 97 -4.13 1.51 2.29
C ALA A 97 -3.64 0.06 2.34
N PHE A 98 -4.60 -0.88 2.43
CA PHE A 98 -4.41 -2.30 2.16
C PHE A 98 -5.49 -2.75 1.20
N TRP A 99 -5.09 -3.21 0.02
CA TRP A 99 -5.97 -3.35 -1.13
C TRP A 99 -5.54 -4.48 -2.07
N THR A 100 -6.43 -4.84 -2.95
CA THR A 100 -6.17 -5.78 -4.04
C THR A 100 -6.52 -5.14 -5.37
N VAL A 101 -5.73 -5.41 -6.38
CA VAL A 101 -5.94 -4.87 -7.73
C VAL A 101 -5.56 -5.90 -8.77
N THR A 102 -6.17 -5.82 -9.94
CA THR A 102 -5.74 -6.62 -11.09
C THR A 102 -4.27 -6.38 -11.43
N ARG A 103 -3.56 -7.43 -11.80
CA ARG A 103 -2.15 -7.31 -12.20
C ARG A 103 -1.95 -6.34 -13.38
N ASN A 104 -2.88 -6.29 -14.32
CA ASN A 104 -2.85 -5.33 -15.41
C ASN A 104 -3.48 -4.00 -15.00
N GLN A 105 -2.75 -3.22 -14.21
CA GLN A 105 -3.22 -1.93 -13.72
C GLN A 105 -3.46 -0.89 -14.83
N GLN A 106 -2.89 -1.08 -16.03
CA GLN A 106 -3.15 -0.19 -17.17
C GLN A 106 -4.61 -0.23 -17.65
N ALA A 107 -5.31 -1.33 -17.35
CA ALA A 107 -6.73 -1.46 -17.64
C ALA A 107 -7.62 -0.97 -16.49
N TRP A 108 -7.05 -0.33 -15.48
CA TRP A 108 -7.81 0.19 -14.35
C TRP A 108 -8.91 1.18 -14.82
N PRO A 109 -10.14 1.10 -14.29
CA PRO A 109 -10.64 0.16 -13.26
C PRO A 109 -11.25 -1.13 -13.81
N ALA A 110 -11.07 -1.47 -15.11
CA ALA A 110 -11.72 -2.61 -15.77
C ALA A 110 -11.41 -3.96 -15.13
N GLY A 111 -10.21 -4.12 -14.59
CA GLY A 111 -9.81 -5.35 -13.91
C GLY A 111 -10.27 -5.47 -12.46
N GLY A 112 -10.84 -4.42 -11.91
CA GLY A 112 -11.30 -4.34 -10.54
C GLY A 112 -10.20 -4.01 -9.53
N GLU A 113 -10.62 -3.32 -8.46
CA GLU A 113 -9.83 -3.02 -7.26
C GLU A 113 -10.73 -3.10 -6.04
N ILE A 114 -10.22 -3.64 -4.95
CA ILE A 114 -10.93 -3.70 -3.68
C ILE A 114 -10.02 -3.15 -2.59
N ASP A 115 -10.41 -2.04 -1.97
CA ASP A 115 -9.73 -1.44 -0.85
C ASP A 115 -10.33 -1.99 0.44
N ILE A 116 -9.53 -2.73 1.19
CA ILE A 116 -9.94 -3.41 2.42
C ILE A 116 -9.75 -2.50 3.61
N ILE A 117 -8.61 -1.81 3.65
CA ILE A 117 -8.32 -0.73 4.58
C ILE A 117 -7.91 0.49 3.75
N GLU A 118 -8.62 1.58 3.93
CA GLU A 118 -8.26 2.87 3.36
C GLU A 118 -8.68 3.97 4.31
N ASN A 119 -7.74 4.83 4.69
CA ASN A 119 -8.00 5.98 5.52
C ASN A 119 -7.28 7.21 4.97
N VAL A 120 -7.74 8.38 5.39
CA VAL A 120 -7.12 9.65 5.04
C VAL A 120 -7.13 10.60 6.23
N ASN A 121 -6.01 11.27 6.46
CA ASN A 121 -5.85 12.23 7.56
C ASN A 121 -6.05 11.59 8.95
N ASP A 122 -6.80 12.27 9.82
CA ASP A 122 -7.04 11.86 11.20
C ASP A 122 -8.30 11.01 11.40
N GLN A 123 -8.77 10.36 10.34
CA GLN A 123 -9.99 9.53 10.38
C GLN A 123 -9.73 8.16 11.02
N TYR A 124 -9.26 8.15 12.27
CA TYR A 124 -8.91 6.93 13.00
C TYR A 124 -10.11 6.13 13.51
N GLN A 125 -11.32 6.69 13.49
CA GLN A 125 -12.54 6.03 13.99
C GLN A 125 -13.26 5.21 12.91
N TYR A 126 -12.90 5.37 11.67
CA TYR A 126 -13.59 4.76 10.53
C TYR A 126 -12.58 4.13 9.58
N ASN A 127 -12.98 3.02 8.99
CA ASN A 127 -12.31 2.46 7.83
C ASN A 127 -13.20 2.69 6.61
N GLN A 128 -12.64 3.17 5.53
CA GLN A 128 -13.32 3.23 4.25
C GLN A 128 -12.96 1.98 3.46
N GLY A 129 -13.98 1.19 3.11
CA GLY A 129 -13.85 0.13 2.12
C GLY A 129 -14.40 0.60 0.79
N SER A 130 -13.66 0.39 -0.29
CA SER A 130 -14.04 0.84 -1.63
C SER A 130 -13.95 -0.30 -2.65
N VAL A 131 -14.72 -0.22 -3.72
CA VAL A 131 -14.63 -1.12 -4.86
C VAL A 131 -14.64 -0.29 -6.13
N HIS A 132 -13.59 -0.42 -6.93
CA HIS A 132 -13.48 0.25 -8.23
C HIS A 132 -13.68 -0.76 -9.34
N VAL A 133 -14.66 -0.51 -10.19
CA VAL A 133 -15.00 -1.37 -11.33
C VAL A 133 -15.37 -0.50 -12.54
N GLN A 134 -15.12 -1.02 -13.71
CA GLN A 134 -15.64 -0.41 -14.92
C GLN A 134 -17.14 -0.71 -15.04
N VAL A 135 -17.94 0.33 -15.19
CA VAL A 135 -19.34 0.15 -15.53
C VAL A 135 -19.43 -0.41 -16.95
N CYS A 136 -20.12 -1.52 -17.11
CA CYS A 136 -20.43 -2.03 -18.44
C CYS A 136 -21.20 -0.95 -19.20
N GLY A 137 -20.61 -0.40 -20.26
CA GLY A 137 -21.29 0.57 -21.12
C GLY A 137 -22.57 -0.05 -21.68
N LYS A 138 -23.63 0.74 -21.66
CA LYS A 138 -24.86 0.45 -22.43
C LYS A 138 -24.59 0.67 -23.90
#